data_fb435f53669682eeddfdd15492b9e32b
#
_entry.id   fb435f53669682eeddfdd15492b9e32b
#
_cell.length_a   1.000
_cell.length_b   1.000
_cell.length_c   1.000
_cell.angle_alpha   90.00
_cell.angle_beta   90.00
_cell.angle_gamma   90.00
#
_symmetry.space_group_name_H-M   'P 1'
#
loop_
_entity.id
_entity.type
_entity.pdbx_description
1 polymer ?
#
loop_
_entity_poly.entity_id
_entity_poly.type
_entity_poly.pdbx_seq_one_letter_code
_entity_poly.pdbx_strand_id
1 'polypeptide(L)' 'MRSVTIRIPAAKFSGTMTAIAEWLDVNAYEPTRYKYNHDEDAVLVTVDFSAGVAAKAFATRFDGIGRFLWRPHH' A
#
# COMPACT_ATOMS: atom_id res chain seq x y z
N MET A 1 -2.99 5.40 14.19
CA MET A 1 -2.57 5.42 12.78
C MET A 1 -2.25 4.03 12.29
N ARG A 2 -2.69 3.69 11.10
CA ARG A 2 -2.51 2.36 10.55
C ARG A 2 -1.60 2.43 9.33
N SER A 3 -0.60 1.58 9.29
CA SER A 3 0.36 1.55 8.19
C SER A 3 0.32 0.23 7.48
N VAL A 4 0.34 0.27 6.16
CA VAL A 4 0.39 -0.93 5.32
C VAL A 4 1.60 -0.80 4.42
N THR A 5 2.45 -1.81 4.42
CA THR A 5 3.64 -1.83 3.58
C THR A 5 3.52 -2.92 2.54
N ILE A 6 3.74 -2.55 1.28
CA ILE A 6 3.68 -3.48 0.15
C ILE A 6 5.03 -3.47 -0.55
N ARG A 7 5.54 -4.66 -0.86
CA ARG A 7 6.75 -4.79 -1.66
C ARG A 7 6.35 -4.94 -3.13
N ILE A 8 6.74 -3.98 -3.95
CA ILE A 8 6.37 -3.94 -5.36
C ILE A 8 7.61 -4.12 -6.21
N PRO A 9 7.65 -5.13 -7.09
CA PRO A 9 8.78 -5.27 -8.01
C PRO A 9 8.94 -4.00 -8.83
N ALA A 10 10.18 -3.60 -9.07
CA ALA A 10 10.47 -2.36 -9.77
C ALA A 10 9.79 -2.31 -11.14
N ALA A 11 9.73 -3.43 -11.84
CA ALA A 11 9.11 -3.49 -13.16
C ALA A 11 7.61 -3.22 -13.13
N LYS A 12 6.98 -3.39 -11.97
CA LYS A 12 5.53 -3.18 -11.83
C LYS A 12 5.19 -1.95 -11.04
N PHE A 13 6.19 -1.15 -10.68
CA PHE A 13 5.98 -0.05 -9.75
C PHE A 13 5.00 0.99 -10.29
N SER A 14 5.23 1.51 -11.48
CA SER A 14 4.38 2.60 -11.97
C SER A 14 2.94 2.15 -12.20
N GLY A 15 2.75 0.94 -12.77
CA GLY A 15 1.41 0.41 -12.96
C GLY A 15 0.67 0.17 -11.66
N THR A 16 1.40 -0.34 -10.66
CA THR A 16 0.81 -0.59 -9.35
C THR A 16 0.46 0.71 -8.65
N MET A 17 1.32 1.73 -8.74
CA MET A 17 1.03 3.01 -8.11
C MET A 17 -0.18 3.69 -8.75
N THR A 18 -0.35 3.54 -10.08
CA THR A 18 -1.54 4.04 -10.74
C THR A 18 -2.79 3.35 -10.22
N ALA A 19 -2.74 2.02 -10.08
CA ALA A 19 -3.86 1.26 -9.55
C ALA A 19 -4.18 1.67 -8.12
N ILE A 20 -3.17 1.90 -7.31
CA ILE A 20 -3.36 2.35 -5.92
C ILE A 20 -4.06 3.70 -5.89
N ALA A 21 -3.58 4.65 -6.70
CA ALA A 21 -4.15 5.99 -6.73
C ALA A 21 -5.62 5.96 -7.17
N GLU A 22 -5.92 5.17 -8.19
CA GLU A 22 -7.30 5.04 -8.67
C GLU A 22 -8.20 4.41 -7.61
N TRP A 23 -7.71 3.37 -6.94
CA TRP A 23 -8.49 2.69 -5.93
C TRP A 23 -8.79 3.61 -4.75
N LEU A 24 -7.80 4.37 -4.31
CA LEU A 24 -8.00 5.32 -3.21
C LEU A 24 -9.02 6.38 -3.59
N ASP A 25 -8.95 6.87 -4.83
CA ASP A 25 -9.86 7.90 -5.31
C ASP A 25 -11.30 7.37 -5.39
N VAL A 26 -11.48 6.19 -5.98
CA VAL A 26 -12.80 5.59 -6.13
C VAL A 26 -13.46 5.32 -4.79
N ASN A 27 -12.69 4.89 -3.81
CA ASN A 27 -13.21 4.56 -2.48
C ASN A 27 -13.21 5.75 -1.52
N ALA A 28 -12.73 6.89 -1.97
CA ALA A 28 -12.65 8.10 -1.17
C ALA A 28 -11.83 7.93 0.11
N TYR A 29 -10.79 7.11 0.03
CA TYR A 29 -9.86 6.95 1.14
C TYR A 29 -8.67 7.88 0.93
N GLU A 30 -8.34 8.64 1.96
CA GLU A 30 -7.22 9.57 1.89
C GLU A 30 -6.15 9.11 2.86
N PRO A 31 -5.00 8.66 2.35
CA PRO A 31 -3.90 8.29 3.24
C PRO A 31 -3.29 9.54 3.85
N THR A 32 -2.76 9.40 5.06
CA THR A 32 -2.14 10.51 5.75
C THR A 32 -0.69 10.69 5.33
N ARG A 33 -0.07 9.63 4.81
CA ARG A 33 1.35 9.68 4.42
C ARG A 33 1.69 8.52 3.50
N TYR A 34 2.62 8.78 2.58
CA TYR A 34 3.26 7.74 1.76
C TYR A 34 4.75 7.74 2.06
N LYS A 35 5.34 6.56 2.10
CA LYS A 35 6.79 6.39 2.20
C LYS A 35 7.25 5.39 1.16
N TYR A 36 8.43 5.64 0.60
CA TYR A 36 9.01 4.77 -0.41
C TYR A 36 10.43 4.41 0.02
N ASN A 37 10.76 3.14 -0.02
CA ASN A 37 12.11 2.67 0.26
C ASN A 37 12.51 1.66 -0.80
N HIS A 38 13.73 1.78 -1.28
CA HIS A 38 14.26 0.82 -2.23
C HIS A 38 14.73 -0.43 -1.50
N ASP A 39 14.49 -1.58 -2.11
CA ASP A 39 14.87 -2.88 -1.55
C ASP A 39 15.33 -3.74 -2.72
N GLU A 40 16.61 -3.64 -3.09
CA GLU A 40 17.19 -4.31 -4.23
C GLU A 40 16.43 -3.96 -5.52
N ASP A 41 15.72 -4.91 -6.11
CA ASP A 41 14.98 -4.68 -7.35
C ASP A 41 13.50 -4.42 -7.10
N ALA A 42 13.15 -4.01 -5.90
CA ALA A 42 11.77 -3.72 -5.54
C ALA A 42 11.68 -2.40 -4.80
N VAL A 43 10.46 -1.92 -4.62
CA VAL A 43 10.19 -0.72 -3.83
C VAL A 43 9.20 -1.09 -2.74
N LEU A 44 9.54 -0.73 -1.51
CA LEU A 44 8.62 -0.90 -0.39
C LEU A 44 7.81 0.38 -0.26
N VAL A 45 6.52 0.27 -0.44
CA VAL A 45 5.61 1.40 -0.33
C VAL A 45 4.81 1.26 0.95
N THR A 46 4.95 2.23 1.84
CA THR A 46 4.20 2.25 3.08
C THR A 46 3.15 3.35 2.98
N VAL A 47 1.92 2.99 3.20
CA VAL A 47 0.80 3.93 3.16
C VAL A 47 0.19 3.97 4.55
N ASP A 48 0.10 5.17 5.12
CA ASP A 48 -0.48 5.37 6.44
C ASP A 48 -1.92 5.86 6.31
N PHE A 49 -2.81 5.26 7.08
CA PHE A 49 -4.21 5.67 7.11
C PHE A 49 -4.59 6.05 8.53
N SER A 50 -5.49 7.01 8.67
CA SER A 50 -6.02 7.39 9.98
C SER A 50 -7.08 6.40 10.46
N ALA A 51 -7.77 5.74 9.53
CA ALA A 51 -8.83 4.79 9.86
C ALA A 51 -8.39 3.36 9.61
N GLY A 52 -8.62 2.47 10.58
CA GLY A 52 -8.25 1.08 10.45
C GLY A 52 -9.01 0.37 9.33
N VAL A 53 -10.24 0.79 9.07
CA VAL A 53 -11.04 0.16 8.01
C VAL A 53 -10.42 0.43 6.63
N ALA A 54 -9.87 1.62 6.43
CA ALA A 54 -9.21 1.95 5.17
C ALA A 54 -7.93 1.13 4.99
N ALA A 55 -7.15 1.00 6.05
CA ALA A 55 -5.92 0.21 6.00
C ALA A 55 -6.21 -1.25 5.70
N LYS A 56 -7.24 -1.80 6.32
CA LYS A 56 -7.61 -3.20 6.10
C LYS A 56 -8.10 -3.42 4.67
N ALA A 57 -8.90 -2.52 4.16
CA ALA A 57 -9.42 -2.62 2.79
C ALA A 57 -8.27 -2.54 1.79
N PHE A 58 -7.33 -1.63 2.02
CA PHE A 58 -6.18 -1.47 1.17
C PHE A 58 -5.32 -2.75 1.16
N ALA A 59 -5.07 -3.30 2.34
CA ALA A 59 -4.28 -4.52 2.47
C ALA A 59 -4.93 -5.66 1.70
N THR A 60 -6.24 -5.81 1.84
CA THR A 60 -6.98 -6.88 1.17
C THR A 60 -6.94 -6.71 -0.35
N ARG A 61 -7.12 -5.48 -0.83
CA ARG A 61 -7.18 -5.22 -2.27
C ARG A 61 -5.86 -5.48 -2.97
N PHE A 62 -4.74 -5.16 -2.31
CA PHE A 62 -3.43 -5.24 -2.94
C PHE A 62 -2.58 -6.41 -2.47
N ASP A 63 -3.19 -7.37 -1.81
CA ASP A 63 -2.48 -8.53 -1.27
C ASP A 63 -1.78 -9.37 -2.34
N GLY A 64 -2.34 -9.46 -3.52
CA GLY A 64 -1.79 -10.31 -4.58
C GLY A 64 -0.75 -9.65 -5.47
N ILE A 65 -0.41 -8.38 -5.24
CA ILE A 65 0.48 -7.66 -6.16
C ILE A 65 1.94 -7.98 -5.91
N GLY A 66 2.31 -8.17 -4.67
CA GLY A 66 3.67 -8.47 -4.28
C GLY A 66 3.66 -9.02 -2.88
N ARG A 67 4.85 -9.10 -2.28
CA ARG A 67 4.90 -9.59 -0.91
C ARG A 67 4.32 -8.54 0.01
N PHE A 68 3.28 -8.93 0.74
CA PHE A 68 2.58 -8.06 1.64
C PHE A 68 3.13 -8.21 3.05
N LEU A 69 3.48 -7.11 3.68
CA LEU A 69 4.16 -7.13 4.98
C LEU A 69 3.31 -6.57 6.13
N TRP A 70 2.02 -6.40 5.91
CA TRP A 70 1.17 -5.90 6.96
C TRP A 70 1.01 -6.92 8.07
N ARG A 71 1.19 -6.49 9.30
CA ARG A 71 1.04 -7.36 10.45
C ARG A 71 0.05 -6.74 11.42
N PRO A 72 -1.06 -7.43 11.70
CA PRO A 72 -1.98 -6.93 12.70
C PRO A 72 -1.31 -6.91 14.06
N HIS A 73 -1.53 -5.88 14.78
CA HIS A 73 -0.95 -5.74 16.10
C HIS A 73 -1.84 -6.42 17.13
N HIS A 74 -1.25 -7.20 17.98
CA HIS A 74 -2.00 -7.88 19.01
C HIS A 74 -1.20 -8.07 20.28
#